data_3b2b5f3c3203db3d522b3fa3518e3cb0
#
_entry.id   3b2b5f3c3203db3d522b3fa3518e3cb0
#
_cell.length_a   1.000
_cell.length_b   1.000
_cell.length_c   1.000
_cell.angle_alpha   90.00
_cell.angle_beta   90.00
_cell.angle_gamma   90.00
#
_symmetry.space_group_name_H-M   'P 1'
#
loop_
_entity.id
_entity.type
_entity.pdbx_description
1 polymer ?
#
loop_
_entity_poly.entity_id
_entity_poly.type
_entity_poly.pdbx_seq_one_letter_code
_entity_poly.pdbx_strand_id
1 'polypeptide(L)'
;MKLKYANGNTPLTEEQKQEMILDAAEHYGKYMDALKIDWRNDPNSSDTPHRVAKAFVNDLAEGCYNQGPKITAFDNLDEYDGMVFQGNIKVNSFCSHHHLPFIGVAHTAYIPSKDGKIIGLSKLNRIVEFYSRRPQVQENLTMQIHDHINRVCEGNLGVAVMIEANHMCACVRGVKHDATMKTSKLSGAFKKAAPRQEFYNFVGDLK
;
A
#
# COMPACT_ATOMS: atom_id res chain seq x y z
N MET A 1 9.52 -0.69 -22.65
CA MET A 1 8.32 -0.52 -21.80
C MET A 1 8.01 0.97 -21.65
N LYS A 2 6.73 1.40 -21.62
CA LYS A 2 6.37 2.82 -21.43
C LYS A 2 6.51 3.20 -19.96
N LEU A 3 7.20 4.31 -19.65
CA LEU A 3 7.33 4.84 -18.30
C LEU A 3 5.96 5.26 -17.75
N LYS A 4 5.77 5.07 -16.44
CA LYS A 4 4.53 5.37 -15.70
C LYS A 4 4.83 6.19 -14.45
N TYR A 5 3.79 6.70 -13.80
CA TYR A 5 3.90 7.25 -12.46
C TYR A 5 4.41 6.19 -11.47
N ALA A 6 5.14 6.62 -10.44
CA ALA A 6 5.79 5.73 -9.48
C ALA A 6 4.83 4.70 -8.85
N ASN A 7 3.60 5.08 -8.56
CA ASN A 7 2.56 4.21 -7.98
C ASN A 7 1.66 3.52 -9.01
N GLY A 8 2.05 3.54 -10.30
CA GLY A 8 1.34 2.84 -11.38
C GLY A 8 1.47 1.33 -11.27
N ASN A 9 0.65 0.62 -12.04
CA ASN A 9 0.74 -0.84 -12.15
C ASN A 9 0.85 -1.24 -13.63
N THR A 10 1.80 -2.11 -13.91
CA THR A 10 1.99 -2.77 -15.22
C THR A 10 2.46 -4.18 -14.95
N PRO A 11 1.54 -5.16 -14.95
CA PRO A 11 1.92 -6.55 -14.77
C PRO A 11 2.96 -6.99 -15.80
N LEU A 12 3.98 -7.69 -15.32
CA LEU A 12 5.09 -8.22 -16.11
C LEU A 12 5.12 -9.74 -16.00
N THR A 13 5.72 -10.40 -17.00
CA THR A 13 6.08 -11.81 -16.89
C THR A 13 7.32 -11.98 -16.01
N GLU A 14 7.61 -13.20 -15.55
CA GLU A 14 8.81 -13.47 -14.74
C GLU A 14 10.10 -13.18 -15.53
N GLU A 15 10.12 -13.46 -16.84
CA GLU A 15 11.25 -13.15 -17.73
C GLU A 15 11.47 -11.62 -17.77
N GLN A 16 10.41 -10.83 -17.95
CA GLN A 16 10.50 -9.37 -17.97
C GLN A 16 10.97 -8.80 -16.62
N LYS A 17 10.54 -9.39 -15.49
CA LYS A 17 11.05 -9.00 -14.17
C LYS A 17 12.51 -9.32 -14.01
N GLN A 18 12.95 -10.49 -14.51
CA GLN A 18 14.36 -10.87 -14.44
C GLN A 18 15.24 -9.94 -15.25
N GLU A 19 14.83 -9.58 -16.48
CA GLU A 19 15.54 -8.58 -17.31
C GLU A 19 15.61 -7.23 -16.58
N MET A 20 14.50 -6.78 -15.99
CA MET A 20 14.45 -5.53 -15.21
C MET A 20 15.39 -5.56 -14.01
N ILE A 21 15.47 -6.69 -13.30
CA ILE A 21 16.37 -6.86 -12.15
C ILE A 21 17.84 -6.73 -12.58
N LEU A 22 18.22 -7.36 -13.69
CA LEU A 22 19.59 -7.29 -14.18
C LEU A 22 19.98 -5.87 -14.62
N ASP A 23 19.11 -5.20 -15.37
CA ASP A 23 19.29 -3.80 -15.79
C ASP A 23 19.38 -2.85 -14.58
N ALA A 24 18.46 -2.97 -13.63
CA ALA A 24 18.46 -2.17 -12.42
C ALA A 24 19.70 -2.42 -11.53
N ALA A 25 20.16 -3.67 -11.46
CA ALA A 25 21.37 -4.03 -10.72
C ALA A 25 22.61 -3.37 -11.32
N GLU A 26 22.77 -3.40 -12.66
CA GLU A 26 23.86 -2.72 -13.34
C GLU A 26 23.89 -1.22 -13.01
N HIS A 27 22.73 -0.57 -13.09
CA HIS A 27 22.62 0.86 -12.82
C HIS A 27 22.83 1.20 -11.34
N TYR A 28 22.39 0.33 -10.43
CA TYR A 28 22.67 0.50 -9.00
C TYR A 28 24.16 0.35 -8.69
N GLY A 29 24.87 -0.56 -9.35
CA GLY A 29 26.32 -0.66 -9.26
C GLY A 29 27.02 0.64 -9.71
N LYS A 30 26.58 1.24 -10.82
CA LYS A 30 27.09 2.55 -11.28
C LYS A 30 26.79 3.67 -10.27
N TYR A 31 25.64 3.63 -9.61
CA TYR A 31 25.31 4.55 -8.52
C TYR A 31 26.27 4.40 -7.34
N MET A 32 26.58 3.17 -6.91
CA MET A 32 27.58 2.94 -5.85
C MET A 32 28.98 3.42 -6.26
N ASP A 33 29.39 3.20 -7.52
CA ASP A 33 30.66 3.72 -8.05
C ASP A 33 30.73 5.26 -7.98
N ALA A 34 29.63 5.94 -8.33
CA ALA A 34 29.55 7.40 -8.23
C ALA A 34 29.71 7.90 -6.80
N LEU A 35 29.22 7.15 -5.82
CA LEU A 35 29.38 7.42 -4.37
C LEU A 35 30.76 7.00 -3.83
N LYS A 36 31.67 6.48 -4.68
CA LYS A 36 33.01 6.00 -4.28
C LYS A 36 32.98 4.84 -3.29
N ILE A 37 31.95 3.99 -3.38
CA ILE A 37 31.84 2.76 -2.59
C ILE A 37 32.50 1.63 -3.41
N ASP A 38 33.56 1.04 -2.86
CA ASP A 38 34.24 -0.10 -3.49
C ASP A 38 33.51 -1.41 -3.20
N TRP A 39 32.29 -1.50 -3.72
CA TRP A 39 31.42 -2.64 -3.48
C TRP A 39 31.90 -3.95 -4.10
N ARG A 40 32.70 -3.88 -5.18
CA ARG A 40 33.23 -5.08 -5.87
C ARG A 40 34.24 -5.86 -5.06
N ASN A 41 35.06 -5.15 -4.29
CA ASN A 41 36.11 -5.75 -3.46
C ASN A 41 35.68 -5.95 -1.99
N ASP A 42 34.55 -5.38 -1.58
CA ASP A 42 34.00 -5.61 -0.25
C ASP A 42 33.10 -6.86 -0.23
N PRO A 43 33.48 -7.93 0.51
CA PRO A 43 32.71 -9.17 0.57
C PRO A 43 31.30 -9.01 1.12
N ASN A 44 31.01 -7.94 1.87
CA ASN A 44 29.68 -7.67 2.40
C ASN A 44 28.74 -7.00 1.39
N SER A 45 29.30 -6.28 0.41
CA SER A 45 28.52 -5.50 -0.56
C SER A 45 28.67 -5.91 -2.01
N SER A 46 29.50 -6.91 -2.32
CA SER A 46 29.76 -7.36 -3.70
C SER A 46 28.50 -7.78 -4.48
N ASP A 47 27.49 -8.29 -3.81
CA ASP A 47 26.21 -8.68 -4.40
C ASP A 47 25.07 -7.66 -4.14
N THR A 48 25.37 -6.52 -3.49
CA THR A 48 24.36 -5.51 -3.10
C THR A 48 23.59 -4.98 -4.31
N PRO A 49 24.17 -4.69 -5.49
CA PRO A 49 23.40 -4.21 -6.62
C PRO A 49 22.27 -5.17 -7.03
N HIS A 50 22.58 -6.46 -7.12
CA HIS A 50 21.58 -7.47 -7.47
C HIS A 50 20.53 -7.65 -6.36
N ARG A 51 20.96 -7.71 -5.09
CA ARG A 51 20.04 -7.86 -3.94
C ARG A 51 19.06 -6.71 -3.86
N VAL A 52 19.52 -5.47 -4.03
CA VAL A 52 18.67 -4.27 -4.00
C VAL A 52 17.67 -4.29 -5.14
N ALA A 53 18.13 -4.56 -6.37
CA ALA A 53 17.26 -4.61 -7.53
C ALA A 53 16.19 -5.71 -7.40
N LYS A 54 16.58 -6.92 -6.97
CA LYS A 54 15.68 -8.05 -6.75
C LYS A 54 14.64 -7.74 -5.65
N ALA A 55 15.08 -7.25 -4.49
CA ALA A 55 14.18 -6.88 -3.40
C ALA A 55 13.20 -5.78 -3.82
N PHE A 56 13.66 -4.80 -4.61
CA PHE A 56 12.80 -3.74 -5.11
C PHE A 56 11.70 -4.28 -6.03
N VAL A 57 12.06 -5.10 -7.02
CA VAL A 57 11.12 -5.61 -8.02
C VAL A 57 10.15 -6.64 -7.44
N ASN A 58 10.66 -7.58 -6.61
CA ASN A 58 9.89 -8.74 -6.17
C ASN A 58 9.16 -8.53 -4.84
N ASP A 59 9.63 -7.61 -4.00
CA ASP A 59 9.08 -7.44 -2.65
C ASP A 59 8.51 -6.04 -2.42
N LEU A 60 9.37 -4.99 -2.56
CA LEU A 60 8.99 -3.63 -2.19
C LEU A 60 8.02 -3.01 -3.19
N ALA A 61 8.23 -3.22 -4.49
CA ALA A 61 7.43 -2.65 -5.58
C ALA A 61 6.62 -3.71 -6.35
N GLU A 62 6.40 -4.88 -5.79
CA GLU A 62 5.67 -5.96 -6.47
C GLU A 62 4.27 -5.55 -6.94
N GLY A 63 3.60 -4.65 -6.21
CA GLY A 63 2.31 -4.07 -6.59
C GLY A 63 2.35 -3.23 -7.88
N CYS A 64 3.54 -2.84 -8.34
CA CYS A 64 3.73 -2.19 -9.65
C CYS A 64 3.76 -3.20 -10.79
N TYR A 65 4.20 -4.42 -10.54
CA TYR A 65 4.57 -5.39 -11.57
C TYR A 65 3.76 -6.68 -11.54
N ASN A 66 3.03 -6.96 -10.44
CA ASN A 66 2.16 -8.13 -10.33
C ASN A 66 0.74 -7.80 -10.74
N GLN A 67 -0.03 -8.85 -11.10
CA GLN A 67 -1.47 -8.75 -11.26
C GLN A 67 -2.12 -8.31 -9.95
N GLY A 68 -3.13 -7.45 -10.04
CA GLY A 68 -3.92 -7.07 -8.87
C GLY A 68 -4.62 -8.27 -8.22
N PRO A 69 -4.95 -8.19 -6.93
CA PRO A 69 -5.59 -9.29 -6.23
C PRO A 69 -6.97 -9.59 -6.84
N LYS A 70 -7.26 -10.87 -7.04
CA LYS A 70 -8.61 -11.30 -7.38
C LYS A 70 -9.52 -11.11 -6.16
N ILE A 71 -10.43 -10.16 -6.25
CA ILE A 71 -11.44 -9.90 -5.22
C ILE A 71 -12.75 -10.54 -5.65
N THR A 72 -13.22 -11.49 -4.85
CA THR A 72 -14.55 -12.09 -5.01
C THR A 72 -15.51 -11.36 -4.09
N ALA A 73 -16.56 -10.80 -4.64
CA ALA A 73 -17.67 -10.23 -3.92
C ALA A 73 -18.89 -11.18 -3.99
N PHE A 74 -19.73 -11.14 -2.98
CA PHE A 74 -20.93 -11.95 -2.84
C PHE A 74 -22.13 -11.03 -2.65
N ASP A 75 -23.33 -11.52 -3.00
CA ASP A 75 -24.57 -10.83 -2.69
C ASP A 75 -24.82 -10.81 -1.19
N ASN A 76 -25.34 -9.72 -0.68
CA ASN A 76 -25.69 -9.56 0.74
C ASN A 76 -27.06 -10.21 1.05
N LEU A 77 -27.13 -11.53 0.92
CA LEU A 77 -28.37 -12.29 1.02
C LEU A 77 -29.05 -12.19 2.41
N ASP A 78 -28.26 -11.96 3.45
CA ASP A 78 -28.76 -11.80 4.84
C ASP A 78 -29.13 -10.35 5.15
N GLU A 79 -29.13 -9.46 4.17
CA GLU A 79 -29.44 -8.03 4.30
C GLU A 79 -28.67 -7.32 5.44
N TYR A 80 -27.40 -7.75 5.67
CA TYR A 80 -26.57 -7.11 6.70
C TYR A 80 -26.37 -5.63 6.37
N ASP A 81 -26.69 -4.74 7.33
CA ASP A 81 -26.67 -3.29 7.18
C ASP A 81 -25.75 -2.58 8.17
N GLY A 82 -25.04 -3.35 9.00
CA GLY A 82 -24.04 -2.84 9.91
C GLY A 82 -22.70 -2.50 9.24
N MET A 83 -21.82 -1.87 10.01
CA MET A 83 -20.44 -1.59 9.57
C MET A 83 -19.62 -2.87 9.56
N VAL A 84 -18.98 -3.16 8.41
CA VAL A 84 -17.91 -4.16 8.30
C VAL A 84 -16.60 -3.42 8.49
N PHE A 85 -15.89 -3.69 9.58
CA PHE A 85 -14.64 -3.04 9.95
C PHE A 85 -13.49 -4.04 10.02
N GLN A 86 -12.32 -3.64 9.50
CA GLN A 86 -11.06 -4.34 9.72
C GLN A 86 -9.95 -3.34 10.02
N GLY A 87 -9.38 -3.47 11.20
CA GLY A 87 -8.28 -2.63 11.66
C GLY A 87 -6.94 -3.34 11.72
N ASN A 88 -5.89 -2.58 12.02
CA ASN A 88 -4.52 -3.04 12.17
C ASN A 88 -3.96 -3.83 10.97
N ILE A 89 -4.44 -3.51 9.75
CA ILE A 89 -3.89 -4.10 8.52
C ILE A 89 -2.51 -3.49 8.30
N LYS A 90 -1.47 -4.31 8.23
CA LYS A 90 -0.09 -3.84 8.06
C LYS A 90 0.09 -3.03 6.77
N VAL A 91 0.73 -1.88 6.91
CA VAL A 91 1.19 -1.05 5.80
C VAL A 91 2.71 -1.04 5.82
N ASN A 92 3.30 -1.68 4.82
CA ASN A 92 4.73 -1.64 4.55
C ASN A 92 4.89 -1.05 3.15
N SER A 93 5.21 0.24 3.08
CA SER A 93 5.34 0.97 1.83
C SER A 93 6.62 1.80 1.83
N PHE A 94 6.90 2.49 0.76
CA PHE A 94 8.04 3.38 0.69
C PHE A 94 7.68 4.67 -0.05
N CYS A 95 8.27 5.75 0.44
CA CYS A 95 7.98 7.09 -0.03
C CYS A 95 8.50 7.28 -1.47
N SER A 96 7.65 7.74 -2.38
CA SER A 96 8.04 8.00 -3.77
C SER A 96 9.12 9.09 -3.93
N HIS A 97 9.32 9.94 -2.89
CA HIS A 97 10.29 11.03 -2.95
C HIS A 97 11.73 10.58 -2.68
N HIS A 98 11.94 9.64 -1.76
CA HIS A 98 13.29 9.25 -1.31
C HIS A 98 13.51 7.74 -1.32
N HIS A 99 12.51 6.94 -1.68
CA HIS A 99 12.51 5.48 -1.61
C HIS A 99 12.86 4.93 -0.22
N LEU A 100 12.63 5.72 0.85
CA LEU A 100 12.73 5.25 2.23
C LEU A 100 11.37 4.73 2.71
N PRO A 101 11.36 3.70 3.56
CA PRO A 101 10.12 3.08 3.98
C PRO A 101 9.25 4.01 4.84
N PHE A 102 7.94 3.79 4.78
CA PHE A 102 7.02 4.17 5.83
C PHE A 102 6.23 2.95 6.26
N ILE A 103 6.10 2.79 7.57
CA ILE A 103 5.56 1.57 8.18
C ILE A 103 4.47 1.97 9.15
N GLY A 104 3.36 1.24 9.10
CA GLY A 104 2.22 1.55 9.94
C GLY A 104 1.07 0.57 9.74
N VAL A 105 -0.14 1.06 9.96
CA VAL A 105 -1.37 0.28 9.84
C VAL A 105 -2.44 1.05 9.08
N ALA A 106 -3.30 0.30 8.40
CA ALA A 106 -4.52 0.78 7.80
C ALA A 106 -5.74 0.22 8.54
N HIS A 107 -6.77 1.04 8.66
CA HIS A 107 -8.09 0.69 9.14
C HIS A 107 -9.07 0.95 8.02
N THR A 108 -9.89 -0.06 7.71
CA THR A 108 -10.83 -0.01 6.59
C THR A 108 -12.22 -0.37 7.08
N ALA A 109 -13.22 0.30 6.56
CA ALA A 109 -14.61 -0.06 6.80
C ALA A 109 -15.47 0.21 5.58
N TYR A 110 -16.56 -0.56 5.46
CA TYR A 110 -17.66 -0.24 4.54
C TYR A 110 -18.98 -0.63 5.18
N ILE A 111 -20.06 -0.01 4.72
CA ILE A 111 -21.43 -0.35 5.10
C ILE A 111 -22.11 -0.87 3.83
N PRO A 112 -22.45 -2.17 3.74
CA PRO A 112 -23.18 -2.69 2.60
C PRO A 112 -24.62 -2.17 2.60
N SER A 113 -25.25 -2.04 1.43
CA SER A 113 -26.69 -1.94 1.36
C SER A 113 -27.30 -3.35 1.32
N LYS A 114 -28.61 -3.44 1.51
CA LYS A 114 -29.34 -4.72 1.49
C LYS A 114 -29.17 -5.46 0.17
N ASP A 115 -29.18 -4.73 -0.94
CA ASP A 115 -28.99 -5.26 -2.29
C ASP A 115 -27.54 -5.15 -2.79
N GLY A 116 -26.59 -4.82 -1.90
CA GLY A 116 -25.20 -4.58 -2.23
C GLY A 116 -24.34 -5.84 -2.21
N LYS A 117 -23.05 -5.62 -2.45
CA LYS A 117 -22.04 -6.67 -2.38
C LYS A 117 -21.25 -6.61 -1.08
N ILE A 118 -20.93 -7.78 -0.56
CA ILE A 118 -19.98 -7.96 0.56
C ILE A 118 -18.72 -8.69 0.09
N ILE A 119 -17.60 -8.44 0.76
CA ILE A 119 -16.32 -9.11 0.46
C ILE A 119 -15.77 -9.81 1.69
N GLY A 120 -15.08 -10.92 1.47
CA GLY A 120 -14.44 -11.66 2.55
C GLY A 120 -13.32 -10.86 3.22
N LEU A 121 -13.14 -11.06 4.53
CA LEU A 121 -12.18 -10.38 5.39
C LEU A 121 -10.77 -10.30 4.79
N SER A 122 -10.23 -11.42 4.29
CA SER A 122 -8.90 -11.48 3.68
C SER A 122 -8.73 -10.60 2.43
N LYS A 123 -9.83 -10.14 1.82
CA LYS A 123 -9.78 -9.30 0.63
C LYS A 123 -9.39 -7.87 0.94
N LEU A 124 -9.82 -7.35 2.09
CA LEU A 124 -9.39 -6.03 2.58
C LEU A 124 -7.87 -5.99 2.80
N ASN A 125 -7.30 -7.03 3.42
CA ASN A 125 -5.86 -7.16 3.60
C ASN A 125 -5.10 -7.15 2.27
N ARG A 126 -5.56 -7.93 1.29
CA ARG A 126 -4.93 -8.02 -0.04
C ARG A 126 -4.99 -6.70 -0.81
N ILE A 127 -6.09 -5.94 -0.67
CA ILE A 127 -6.21 -4.61 -1.28
C ILE A 127 -5.17 -3.66 -0.66
N VAL A 128 -5.09 -3.60 0.66
CA VAL A 128 -4.12 -2.75 1.36
C VAL A 128 -2.69 -3.13 0.97
N GLU A 129 -2.35 -4.42 1.02
CA GLU A 129 -1.02 -4.91 0.66
C GLU A 129 -0.64 -4.55 -0.78
N PHE A 130 -1.51 -4.83 -1.75
CA PHE A 130 -1.26 -4.56 -3.16
C PHE A 130 -0.93 -3.10 -3.46
N TYR A 131 -1.62 -2.15 -2.81
CA TYR A 131 -1.34 -0.74 -2.98
C TYR A 131 -0.15 -0.26 -2.14
N SER A 132 0.13 -0.89 -1.00
CA SER A 132 1.29 -0.58 -0.16
C SER A 132 2.61 -0.99 -0.84
N ARG A 133 2.62 -2.05 -1.65
CA ARG A 133 3.80 -2.52 -2.37
C ARG A 133 4.09 -1.70 -3.64
N ARG A 134 4.14 -0.37 -3.49
CA ARG A 134 4.46 0.61 -4.55
C ARG A 134 5.16 1.81 -3.93
N PRO A 135 5.97 2.57 -4.73
CA PRO A 135 6.39 3.90 -4.30
C PRO A 135 5.14 4.80 -4.13
N GLN A 136 4.88 5.30 -2.93
CA GLN A 136 3.65 5.99 -2.60
C GLN A 136 3.86 7.35 -1.95
N VAL A 137 2.84 8.18 -2.06
CA VAL A 137 2.50 9.25 -1.13
C VAL A 137 1.34 8.74 -0.30
N GLN A 138 1.36 8.89 1.01
CA GLN A 138 0.38 8.24 1.91
C GLN A 138 -1.06 8.64 1.59
N GLU A 139 -1.29 9.88 1.17
CA GLU A 139 -2.59 10.38 0.75
C GLU A 139 -3.13 9.63 -0.47
N ASN A 140 -2.27 9.38 -1.47
CA ASN A 140 -2.64 8.60 -2.65
C ASN A 140 -2.89 7.14 -2.31
N LEU A 141 -2.10 6.54 -1.41
CA LEU A 141 -2.32 5.19 -0.92
C LEU A 141 -3.70 5.07 -0.27
N THR A 142 -4.04 6.01 0.61
CA THR A 142 -5.36 6.07 1.26
C THR A 142 -6.50 6.16 0.25
N MET A 143 -6.34 7.00 -0.78
CA MET A 143 -7.32 7.15 -1.86
C MET A 143 -7.47 5.87 -2.68
N GLN A 144 -6.37 5.25 -3.10
CA GLN A 144 -6.39 4.05 -3.94
C GLN A 144 -7.06 2.87 -3.23
N ILE A 145 -6.78 2.68 -1.93
CA ILE A 145 -7.42 1.65 -1.11
C ILE A 145 -8.92 1.90 -1.01
N HIS A 146 -9.31 3.13 -0.63
CA HIS A 146 -10.72 3.53 -0.52
C HIS A 146 -11.48 3.28 -1.83
N ASP A 147 -10.94 3.75 -2.95
CA ASP A 147 -11.63 3.69 -4.24
C ASP A 147 -11.72 2.24 -4.76
N HIS A 148 -10.74 1.38 -4.42
CA HIS A 148 -10.82 -0.04 -4.72
C HIS A 148 -11.94 -0.72 -3.91
N ILE A 149 -12.00 -0.50 -2.59
CA ILE A 149 -13.06 -1.06 -1.73
C ILE A 149 -14.42 -0.57 -2.22
N ASN A 150 -14.56 0.73 -2.50
CA ASN A 150 -15.80 1.32 -2.98
C ASN A 150 -16.30 0.67 -4.29
N ARG A 151 -15.38 0.33 -5.19
CA ARG A 151 -15.69 -0.31 -6.46
C ARG A 151 -16.10 -1.78 -6.32
N VAL A 152 -15.42 -2.56 -5.45
CA VAL A 152 -15.67 -4.00 -5.32
C VAL A 152 -16.82 -4.33 -4.38
N CYS A 153 -17.15 -3.45 -3.44
CA CYS A 153 -18.37 -3.51 -2.63
C CYS A 153 -19.50 -2.73 -3.33
N GLU A 154 -19.85 -3.12 -4.54
CA GLU A 154 -20.88 -2.44 -5.34
C GLU A 154 -22.18 -2.28 -4.54
N GLY A 155 -22.81 -1.12 -4.65
CA GLY A 155 -24.02 -0.77 -3.89
C GLY A 155 -23.79 -0.45 -2.41
N ASN A 156 -22.54 -0.30 -1.93
CA ASN A 156 -22.28 0.10 -0.55
C ASN A 156 -22.85 1.50 -0.23
N LEU A 157 -23.19 1.72 1.04
CA LEU A 157 -23.69 3.00 1.55
C LEU A 157 -22.54 3.97 1.90
N GLY A 158 -21.32 3.48 1.98
CA GLY A 158 -20.13 4.28 2.24
C GLY A 158 -18.91 3.44 2.57
N VAL A 159 -17.75 4.05 2.40
CA VAL A 159 -16.43 3.47 2.70
C VAL A 159 -15.63 4.44 3.56
N ALA A 160 -14.88 3.93 4.53
CA ALA A 160 -13.91 4.66 5.32
C ALA A 160 -12.56 3.94 5.29
N VAL A 161 -11.49 4.71 5.09
CA VAL A 161 -10.11 4.25 5.20
C VAL A 161 -9.32 5.26 6.01
N MET A 162 -8.53 4.79 6.97
CA MET A 162 -7.54 5.59 7.69
C MET A 162 -6.21 4.84 7.69
N ILE A 163 -5.13 5.55 7.48
CA ILE A 163 -3.76 5.03 7.58
C ILE A 163 -3.01 5.88 8.59
N GLU A 164 -2.31 5.23 9.52
CA GLU A 164 -1.34 5.85 10.39
C GLU A 164 0.02 5.16 10.21
N ALA A 165 1.06 5.95 9.94
CA ALA A 165 2.39 5.43 9.65
C ALA A 165 3.51 6.40 10.03
N ASN A 166 4.69 5.84 10.34
CA ASN A 166 5.92 6.55 10.58
C ASN A 166 6.77 6.55 9.31
N HIS A 167 7.23 7.72 8.89
CA HIS A 167 7.99 7.93 7.66
C HIS A 167 9.48 8.03 7.92
N MET A 168 10.25 7.03 7.49
CA MET A 168 11.71 7.04 7.67
C MET A 168 12.38 8.20 6.93
N CYS A 169 11.78 8.72 5.85
CA CYS A 169 12.29 9.92 5.18
C CYS A 169 12.25 11.20 6.03
N ALA A 170 11.45 11.23 7.09
CA ALA A 170 11.40 12.29 8.08
C ALA A 170 12.13 11.91 9.39
N CYS A 171 12.11 10.63 9.80
CA CYS A 171 12.71 10.19 11.06
C CYS A 171 14.24 10.14 10.99
N VAL A 172 14.82 9.52 9.95
CA VAL A 172 16.28 9.25 9.88
C VAL A 172 17.08 10.34 9.18
N ARG A 173 16.42 11.26 8.49
CA ARG A 173 17.02 12.37 7.75
C ARG A 173 16.05 13.56 7.66
N GLY A 174 16.49 14.69 7.09
CA GLY A 174 15.70 15.91 6.98
C GLY A 174 15.39 16.50 8.34
N VAL A 175 14.13 16.53 8.74
CA VAL A 175 13.71 17.11 10.03
C VAL A 175 14.06 16.26 11.25
N LYS A 176 14.38 14.97 11.06
CA LYS A 176 14.76 14.01 12.12
C LYS A 176 13.76 13.96 13.27
N HIS A 177 12.49 13.86 12.95
CA HIS A 177 11.41 13.88 13.93
C HIS A 177 10.53 12.65 13.82
N ASP A 178 10.31 11.97 14.96
CA ASP A 178 9.43 10.81 15.07
C ASP A 178 7.98 11.28 15.21
N ALA A 179 7.35 11.56 14.08
CA ALA A 179 5.95 11.92 14.01
C ALA A 179 5.15 10.89 13.23
N THR A 180 4.04 10.44 13.81
CA THR A 180 3.07 9.60 13.10
C THR A 180 2.20 10.45 12.19
N MET A 181 2.21 10.15 10.90
CA MET A 181 1.31 10.76 9.93
C MET A 181 0.01 9.98 9.86
N LYS A 182 -1.14 10.68 9.91
CA LYS A 182 -2.47 10.09 9.73
C LYS A 182 -3.14 10.69 8.51
N THR A 183 -3.66 9.81 7.65
CA THR A 183 -4.48 10.20 6.50
C THR A 183 -5.79 9.43 6.52
N SER A 184 -6.89 10.06 6.09
CA SER A 184 -8.18 9.38 6.00
C SER A 184 -8.97 9.82 4.79
N LYS A 185 -9.77 8.89 4.24
CA LYS A 185 -10.78 9.16 3.23
C LYS A 185 -12.08 8.46 3.60
N LEU A 186 -13.16 9.24 3.65
CA LEU A 186 -14.50 8.80 4.02
C LEU A 186 -15.49 9.20 2.93
N SER A 187 -16.42 8.31 2.61
CA SER A 187 -17.50 8.55 1.63
C SER A 187 -18.87 8.09 2.14
N GLY A 188 -19.92 8.49 1.44
CA GLY A 188 -21.29 8.07 1.72
C GLY A 188 -21.71 8.33 3.17
N ALA A 189 -22.22 7.30 3.84
CA ALA A 189 -22.71 7.36 5.22
C ALA A 189 -21.66 7.83 6.22
N PHE A 190 -20.35 7.55 5.99
CA PHE A 190 -19.28 7.99 6.88
C PHE A 190 -19.03 9.51 6.88
N LYS A 191 -19.68 10.27 6.00
CA LYS A 191 -19.70 11.74 6.10
C LYS A 191 -20.66 12.24 7.18
N LYS A 192 -21.62 11.42 7.63
CA LYS A 192 -22.51 11.72 8.76
C LYS A 192 -21.80 11.48 10.09
N ALA A 193 -22.24 12.17 11.15
CA ALA A 193 -21.56 12.15 12.44
C ALA A 193 -21.54 10.75 13.09
N ALA A 194 -22.68 10.05 13.16
CA ALA A 194 -22.79 8.78 13.86
C ALA A 194 -21.90 7.66 13.26
N PRO A 195 -22.00 7.30 11.98
CA PRO A 195 -21.11 6.25 11.41
C PRO A 195 -19.64 6.64 11.42
N ARG A 196 -19.33 7.94 11.28
CA ARG A 196 -17.96 8.42 11.39
C ARG A 196 -17.40 8.23 12.79
N GLN A 197 -18.18 8.56 13.83
CA GLN A 197 -17.76 8.40 15.22
C GLN A 197 -17.59 6.92 15.56
N GLU A 198 -18.50 6.06 15.14
CA GLU A 198 -18.40 4.61 15.32
C GLU A 198 -17.13 4.05 14.70
N PHE A 199 -16.79 4.46 13.46
CA PHE A 199 -15.52 4.08 12.82
C PHE A 199 -14.32 4.49 13.66
N TYR A 200 -14.27 5.73 14.15
CA TYR A 200 -13.14 6.19 14.96
C TYR A 200 -13.09 5.54 16.34
N ASN A 201 -14.23 5.14 16.91
CA ASN A 201 -14.26 4.37 18.14
C ASN A 201 -13.63 3.00 17.93
N PHE A 202 -14.02 2.26 16.87
CA PHE A 202 -13.38 0.97 16.52
C PHE A 202 -11.88 1.08 16.30
N VAL A 203 -11.42 2.18 15.71
CA VAL A 203 -9.98 2.44 15.57
C VAL A 203 -9.33 2.69 16.93
N GLY A 204 -10.00 3.40 17.83
CA GLY A 204 -9.53 3.72 19.19
C GLY A 204 -9.40 2.48 20.07
N ASP A 205 -10.34 1.56 19.97
CA ASP A 205 -10.41 0.32 20.77
C ASP A 205 -9.30 -0.69 20.42
N LEU A 206 -8.57 -0.46 19.32
CA LEU A 206 -7.45 -1.31 18.89
C LEU A 206 -6.09 -0.89 19.48
N LYS A 207 -6.04 0.20 20.23
CA LYS A 207 -4.85 0.73 20.92
C LYS A 207 -4.81 0.21 22.33
#